data_a52c418bcb390c0788a261f4cced51c3
#
_entry.id   a52c418bcb390c0788a261f4cced51c3
#
_cell.length_a   1.000
_cell.length_b   1.000
_cell.length_c   1.000
_cell.angle_alpha   90.00
_cell.angle_beta   90.00
_cell.angle_gamma   90.00
#
_symmetry.space_group_name_H-M   'P 1'
#
loop_
_entity.id
_entity.type
_entity.pdbx_description
1 polymer ?
#
loop_
_entity_poly.entity_id
_entity_poly.type
_entity_poly.pdbx_seq_one_letter_code
_entity_poly.pdbx_strand_id
1 'polypeptide(L)'
;MSTPAFDIESIRSQFPVLRRTVRGDKPLVYLDSGATSQRPLPVWKAEEDFVLNKFAPVHRGAYQLAEEATDAYESARGSIAAFVGAKGEEIAFTKNATEALNEVAFVLGDARAGKLQVTADDTIVITELEHHANLVPWQELAERTGATLKWYKSTKDGRIDLDSLELDESVKVVAFTHQSNVTGAVADVDEIVRRAKAVGALTVLDACQSVPHMPVDFHALDVDFAAFSGHKMCGPSGVGVLYGKAEHLDKLPPFLTGGSMIEVVTMEKTTFAAPPQRFEAGTQMTSQVVGLGAAVKFLSEIGMDNILAHEQDLTAYALEKLNAIEGLTIVGPTSPEDRGAALSFQVEGIHPHDLGQVLDDHGVAIRVGHHCAWPVHRTMGVQSTARASFYLYNTRDEIDVLAEAIVAAKNFFGVN
;
A
#
# COMPACT_ATOMS: atom_id res chain seq x y z
N MET A 1 17.41 -7.23 24.76
CA MET A 1 16.85 -5.97 25.32
C MET A 1 15.35 -6.15 25.30
N SER A 2 14.63 -5.85 26.39
CA SER A 2 13.18 -5.94 26.38
C SER A 2 12.62 -4.92 25.38
N THR A 3 11.79 -5.38 24.45
CA THR A 3 11.06 -4.49 23.54
C THR A 3 10.29 -3.47 24.40
N PRO A 4 10.35 -2.15 24.09
CA PRO A 4 9.55 -1.16 24.82
C PRO A 4 8.07 -1.55 24.76
N ALA A 5 7.35 -1.40 25.88
CA ALA A 5 5.92 -1.63 25.88
C ALA A 5 5.25 -0.68 24.87
N PHE A 6 4.26 -1.18 24.12
CA PHE A 6 3.48 -0.36 23.18
C PHE A 6 2.65 0.68 23.97
N ASP A 7 3.11 1.92 24.00
CA ASP A 7 2.47 3.02 24.72
C ASP A 7 1.54 3.79 23.77
N ILE A 8 0.29 3.36 23.71
CA ILE A 8 -0.73 3.94 22.81
C ILE A 8 -0.95 5.44 23.06
N GLU A 9 -0.92 5.91 24.30
CA GLU A 9 -1.15 7.31 24.64
C GLU A 9 0.01 8.18 24.14
N SER A 10 1.24 7.73 24.34
CA SER A 10 2.43 8.39 23.80
C SER A 10 2.39 8.45 22.27
N ILE A 11 2.03 7.35 21.61
CA ILE A 11 1.90 7.30 20.15
C ILE A 11 0.81 8.25 19.67
N ARG A 12 -0.42 8.17 20.19
CA ARG A 12 -1.54 9.06 19.81
C ARG A 12 -1.21 10.53 20.00
N SER A 13 -0.41 10.86 21.03
CA SER A 13 0.00 12.23 21.31
C SER A 13 0.74 12.89 20.14
N GLN A 14 1.38 12.08 19.27
CA GLN A 14 2.11 12.55 18.09
C GLN A 14 1.20 12.90 16.89
N PHE A 15 -0.11 12.61 16.97
CA PHE A 15 -1.08 12.84 15.90
C PHE A 15 -2.10 13.93 16.30
N PRO A 16 -1.80 15.22 16.11
CA PRO A 16 -2.66 16.31 16.58
C PRO A 16 -4.10 16.26 16.04
N VAL A 17 -4.29 15.76 14.82
CA VAL A 17 -5.60 15.66 14.17
C VAL A 17 -6.57 14.76 14.94
N LEU A 18 -6.08 13.74 15.66
CA LEU A 18 -6.92 12.83 16.45
C LEU A 18 -7.50 13.46 17.73
N ARG A 19 -7.06 14.67 18.06
CA ARG A 19 -7.59 15.43 19.21
C ARG A 19 -8.71 16.39 18.84
N ARG A 20 -9.01 16.52 17.54
CA ARG A 20 -10.05 17.44 17.10
C ARG A 20 -11.45 16.87 17.34
N THR A 21 -12.43 17.75 17.45
CA THR A 21 -13.83 17.40 17.35
C THR A 21 -14.36 17.60 15.93
N VAL A 22 -15.40 16.86 15.60
CA VAL A 22 -16.14 16.93 14.32
C VAL A 22 -17.65 16.99 14.62
N ARG A 23 -18.45 17.37 13.66
CA ARG A 23 -19.92 17.45 13.83
C ARG A 23 -20.35 18.20 15.12
N GLY A 24 -19.72 19.37 15.35
CA GLY A 24 -19.91 20.19 16.54
C GLY A 24 -18.93 19.84 17.66
N ASP A 25 -19.23 18.82 18.44
CA ASP A 25 -18.49 18.48 19.67
C ASP A 25 -18.08 17.00 19.79
N LYS A 26 -18.35 16.19 18.75
CA LYS A 26 -17.99 14.76 18.78
C LYS A 26 -16.50 14.56 18.66
N PRO A 27 -15.85 13.76 19.52
CA PRO A 27 -14.47 13.34 19.29
C PRO A 27 -14.32 12.62 17.93
N LEU A 28 -13.24 12.92 17.21
CA LEU A 28 -12.96 12.22 15.95
C LEU A 28 -12.52 10.79 16.22
N VAL A 29 -13.27 9.83 15.71
CA VAL A 29 -12.91 8.41 15.63
C VAL A 29 -12.51 8.11 14.19
N TYR A 30 -11.19 8.09 13.91
CA TYR A 30 -10.65 7.94 12.56
C TYR A 30 -10.36 6.49 12.23
N LEU A 31 -11.22 5.85 11.46
CA LEU A 31 -11.15 4.44 11.06
C LEU A 31 -11.05 4.26 9.54
N ASP A 32 -10.29 5.13 8.86
CA ASP A 32 -10.06 5.04 7.41
C ASP A 32 -8.56 5.03 7.04
N SER A 33 -7.74 4.42 7.89
CA SER A 33 -6.28 4.33 7.67
C SER A 33 -5.90 3.52 6.44
N GLY A 34 -6.72 2.55 6.04
CA GLY A 34 -6.52 1.81 4.78
C GLY A 34 -6.69 2.66 3.51
N ALA A 35 -7.29 3.87 3.60
CA ALA A 35 -7.29 4.84 2.51
C ALA A 35 -6.08 5.78 2.61
N THR A 36 -5.84 6.37 3.79
CA THR A 36 -4.65 7.18 4.09
C THR A 36 -4.45 7.22 5.61
N SER A 37 -3.23 7.06 6.08
CA SER A 37 -2.93 7.20 7.50
C SER A 37 -2.75 8.66 7.91
N GLN A 38 -2.92 8.95 9.20
CA GLN A 38 -2.59 10.26 9.73
C GLN A 38 -1.07 10.42 9.83
N ARG A 39 -0.60 11.67 9.80
CA ARG A 39 0.82 11.98 9.79
C ARG A 39 1.26 12.49 11.17
N PRO A 40 2.27 11.87 11.82
CA PRO A 40 2.74 12.28 13.14
C PRO A 40 3.64 13.52 13.07
N LEU A 41 3.74 14.23 14.19
CA LEU A 41 4.56 15.43 14.34
C LEU A 41 6.02 15.29 13.90
N PRO A 42 6.75 14.18 14.18
CA PRO A 42 8.12 14.01 13.72
C PRO A 42 8.27 14.08 12.19
N VAL A 43 7.30 13.58 11.45
CA VAL A 43 7.31 13.62 9.97
C VAL A 43 7.08 15.05 9.47
N TRP A 44 6.13 15.79 10.04
CA TRP A 44 5.90 17.18 9.72
C TRP A 44 7.14 18.04 10.00
N LYS A 45 7.77 17.85 11.15
CA LYS A 45 8.98 18.57 11.52
C LYS A 45 10.17 18.29 10.60
N ALA A 46 10.30 17.05 10.14
CA ALA A 46 11.37 16.68 9.20
C ALA A 46 11.18 17.36 7.83
N GLU A 47 9.96 17.40 7.30
CA GLU A 47 9.66 18.14 6.07
C GLU A 47 9.88 19.64 6.24
N GLU A 48 9.42 20.22 7.35
CA GLU A 48 9.59 21.64 7.67
C GLU A 48 11.07 22.00 7.78
N ASP A 49 11.85 21.25 8.56
CA ASP A 49 13.30 21.47 8.69
C ASP A 49 14.02 21.41 7.36
N PHE A 50 13.70 20.42 6.53
CA PHE A 50 14.28 20.30 5.19
C PHE A 50 13.96 21.53 4.33
N VAL A 51 12.70 21.94 4.28
CA VAL A 51 12.26 23.06 3.45
C VAL A 51 12.85 24.38 3.93
N LEU A 52 12.93 24.60 5.23
CA LEU A 52 13.43 25.85 5.80
C LEU A 52 14.96 25.96 5.79
N ASN A 53 15.69 24.83 5.88
CA ASN A 53 17.12 24.87 6.16
C ASN A 53 17.99 24.17 5.10
N LYS A 54 17.43 23.25 4.24
CA LYS A 54 18.22 22.40 3.34
C LYS A 54 17.68 22.35 1.91
N PHE A 55 16.65 23.12 1.57
CA PHE A 55 15.97 23.02 0.29
C PHE A 55 16.85 23.48 -0.87
N ALA A 56 17.30 22.51 -1.67
CA ALA A 56 18.08 22.72 -2.89
C ALA A 56 17.84 21.56 -3.87
N PRO A 57 18.19 21.69 -5.18
CA PRO A 57 18.16 20.57 -6.09
C PRO A 57 19.18 19.51 -5.70
N VAL A 58 18.72 18.26 -5.64
CA VAL A 58 19.58 17.11 -5.32
C VAL A 58 20.39 16.66 -6.54
N HIS A 59 21.58 16.07 -6.31
CA HIS A 59 22.51 15.49 -7.30
C HIS A 59 23.13 16.48 -8.32
N ARG A 60 22.81 17.77 -8.29
CA ARG A 60 23.17 18.71 -9.38
C ARG A 60 23.90 19.96 -8.97
N GLY A 61 23.97 20.27 -7.71
CA GLY A 61 24.62 21.49 -7.23
C GLY A 61 26.05 21.22 -6.74
N ALA A 62 26.99 22.04 -7.16
CA ALA A 62 28.37 22.03 -6.65
C ALA A 62 28.52 23.05 -5.52
N TYR A 63 27.62 23.05 -4.54
CA TYR A 63 27.62 23.95 -3.38
C TYR A 63 27.01 23.24 -2.17
N GLN A 64 27.41 23.65 -0.98
CA GLN A 64 27.11 22.99 0.29
C GLN A 64 25.63 22.69 0.49
N LEU A 65 24.73 23.63 0.21
CA LEU A 65 23.29 23.41 0.40
C LEU A 65 22.74 22.27 -0.48
N ALA A 66 23.25 22.09 -1.71
CA ALA A 66 22.85 21.00 -2.58
C ALA A 66 23.45 19.66 -2.13
N GLU A 67 24.65 19.68 -1.54
CA GLU A 67 25.25 18.49 -0.92
C GLU A 67 24.40 18.05 0.28
N GLU A 68 24.05 18.96 1.18
CA GLU A 68 23.21 18.68 2.34
C GLU A 68 21.80 18.17 1.95
N ALA A 69 21.22 18.73 0.89
CA ALA A 69 19.93 18.27 0.35
C ALA A 69 20.06 16.85 -0.24
N THR A 70 21.14 16.58 -0.96
CA THR A 70 21.42 15.26 -1.54
C THR A 70 21.64 14.21 -0.46
N ASP A 71 22.42 14.53 0.56
CA ASP A 71 22.67 13.66 1.70
C ASP A 71 21.38 13.30 2.45
N ALA A 72 20.50 14.29 2.66
CA ALA A 72 19.21 14.07 3.30
C ALA A 72 18.31 13.14 2.45
N TYR A 73 18.28 13.35 1.14
CA TYR A 73 17.50 12.55 0.19
C TYR A 73 17.99 11.10 0.13
N GLU A 74 19.29 10.90 -0.03
CA GLU A 74 19.89 9.55 -0.15
C GLU A 74 19.92 8.81 1.20
N SER A 75 20.07 9.52 2.32
CA SER A 75 19.89 8.92 3.66
C SER A 75 18.46 8.41 3.87
N ALA A 76 17.45 9.14 3.38
CA ALA A 76 16.08 8.67 3.41
C ALA A 76 15.90 7.42 2.53
N ARG A 77 16.47 7.40 1.31
CA ARG A 77 16.48 6.20 0.44
C ARG A 77 17.08 4.99 1.16
N GLY A 78 18.25 5.16 1.76
CA GLY A 78 18.93 4.09 2.51
C GLY A 78 18.08 3.57 3.68
N SER A 79 17.42 4.46 4.42
CA SER A 79 16.55 4.10 5.55
C SER A 79 15.30 3.35 5.07
N ILE A 80 14.68 3.81 3.97
CA ILE A 80 13.51 3.16 3.37
C ILE A 80 13.88 1.77 2.81
N ALA A 81 15.02 1.66 2.14
CA ALA A 81 15.53 0.38 1.65
C ALA A 81 15.73 -0.61 2.79
N ALA A 82 16.43 -0.21 3.84
CA ALA A 82 16.67 -1.07 5.01
C ALA A 82 15.38 -1.51 5.71
N PHE A 83 14.35 -0.65 5.73
CA PHE A 83 13.06 -0.93 6.34
C PHE A 83 12.31 -2.10 5.66
N VAL A 84 12.53 -2.30 4.37
CA VAL A 84 11.89 -3.36 3.58
C VAL A 84 12.87 -4.46 3.15
N GLY A 85 14.05 -4.57 3.79
CA GLY A 85 15.05 -5.59 3.50
C GLY A 85 15.71 -5.45 2.13
N ALA A 86 15.73 -4.24 1.56
CA ALA A 86 16.30 -3.95 0.24
C ALA A 86 17.59 -3.13 0.33
N LYS A 87 18.24 -2.88 -0.81
CA LYS A 87 19.36 -1.97 -0.96
C LYS A 87 18.92 -0.66 -1.63
N GLY A 88 19.69 0.42 -1.45
CA GLY A 88 19.37 1.73 -2.02
C GLY A 88 19.22 1.73 -3.55
N GLU A 89 20.06 0.97 -4.26
CA GLU A 89 19.99 0.83 -5.72
C GLU A 89 18.77 0.09 -6.24
N GLU A 90 18.00 -0.56 -5.36
CA GLU A 90 16.78 -1.31 -5.67
C GLU A 90 15.51 -0.49 -5.39
N ILE A 91 15.66 0.74 -4.90
CA ILE A 91 14.54 1.64 -4.55
C ILE A 91 14.50 2.83 -5.50
N ALA A 92 13.42 2.97 -6.25
CA ALA A 92 13.10 4.16 -7.02
C ALA A 92 11.88 4.87 -6.43
N PHE A 93 11.91 6.22 -6.42
CA PHE A 93 10.80 7.01 -5.92
C PHE A 93 9.80 7.36 -7.02
N THR A 94 8.54 7.16 -6.72
CA THR A 94 7.39 7.46 -7.56
C THR A 94 6.42 8.36 -6.81
N LYS A 95 5.37 8.88 -7.46
CA LYS A 95 4.33 9.67 -6.76
C LYS A 95 3.49 8.84 -5.78
N ASN A 96 3.33 7.57 -6.06
CA ASN A 96 2.59 6.59 -5.25
C ASN A 96 2.77 5.19 -5.86
N ALA A 97 2.26 4.16 -5.19
CA ALA A 97 2.29 2.79 -5.71
C ALA A 97 1.57 2.61 -7.05
N THR A 98 0.54 3.41 -7.34
CA THR A 98 -0.14 3.36 -8.65
C THR A 98 0.83 3.69 -9.78
N GLU A 99 1.66 4.74 -9.63
CA GLU A 99 2.70 5.06 -10.62
C GLU A 99 3.74 3.94 -10.69
N ALA A 100 4.20 3.41 -9.56
CA ALA A 100 5.18 2.32 -9.52
C ALA A 100 4.70 1.06 -10.25
N LEU A 101 3.46 0.62 -10.02
CA LEU A 101 2.86 -0.53 -10.69
C LEU A 101 2.64 -0.28 -12.19
N ASN A 102 2.22 0.93 -12.57
CA ASN A 102 2.14 1.33 -13.98
C ASN A 102 3.51 1.34 -14.66
N GLU A 103 4.54 1.81 -13.96
CA GLU A 103 5.92 1.81 -14.46
C GLU A 103 6.38 0.40 -14.80
N VAL A 104 6.23 -0.55 -13.86
CA VAL A 104 6.57 -1.97 -14.11
C VAL A 104 5.79 -2.52 -15.29
N ALA A 105 4.46 -2.36 -15.32
CA ALA A 105 3.62 -2.86 -16.40
C ALA A 105 3.95 -2.21 -17.75
N PHE A 106 4.33 -0.92 -17.75
CA PHE A 106 4.70 -0.22 -18.98
C PHE A 106 6.03 -0.73 -19.54
N VAL A 107 7.08 -0.80 -18.70
CA VAL A 107 8.43 -1.16 -19.16
C VAL A 107 8.54 -2.63 -19.54
N LEU A 108 7.75 -3.51 -18.93
CA LEU A 108 7.67 -4.92 -19.33
C LEU A 108 7.01 -5.11 -20.70
N GLY A 109 6.23 -4.14 -21.20
CA GLY A 109 5.69 -4.14 -22.57
C GLY A 109 6.63 -3.57 -23.62
N ASP A 110 7.75 -2.96 -23.22
CA ASP A 110 8.72 -2.33 -24.13
C ASP A 110 9.69 -3.39 -24.69
N ALA A 111 9.92 -3.38 -26.01
CA ALA A 111 10.86 -4.28 -26.66
C ALA A 111 12.30 -4.18 -26.13
N ARG A 112 12.68 -3.03 -25.54
CA ARG A 112 13.97 -2.83 -24.91
C ARG A 112 14.17 -3.62 -23.62
N ALA A 113 13.10 -4.14 -23.01
CA ALA A 113 13.16 -5.02 -21.84
C ALA A 113 13.77 -6.41 -22.18
N GLY A 114 13.95 -6.71 -23.45
CA GLY A 114 14.60 -7.94 -23.91
C GLY A 114 13.89 -9.20 -23.41
N LYS A 115 14.61 -10.03 -22.66
CA LYS A 115 14.03 -11.28 -22.12
C LYS A 115 12.93 -11.07 -21.06
N LEU A 116 12.83 -9.89 -20.48
CA LEU A 116 11.78 -9.54 -19.51
C LEU A 116 10.50 -9.04 -20.21
N GLN A 117 10.55 -8.77 -21.51
CA GLN A 117 9.41 -8.29 -22.29
C GLN A 117 8.24 -9.27 -22.21
N VAL A 118 7.05 -8.73 -22.00
CA VAL A 118 5.77 -9.43 -22.17
C VAL A 118 5.33 -9.31 -23.62
N THR A 119 5.02 -10.43 -24.27
CA THR A 119 4.63 -10.55 -25.67
C THR A 119 3.26 -11.22 -25.81
N ALA A 120 2.77 -11.37 -27.03
CA ALA A 120 1.50 -12.04 -27.32
C ALA A 120 1.48 -13.54 -26.95
N ASP A 121 2.64 -14.16 -26.83
CA ASP A 121 2.76 -15.58 -26.46
C ASP A 121 2.73 -15.79 -24.94
N ASP A 122 2.77 -14.70 -24.17
CA ASP A 122 2.87 -14.75 -22.71
C ASP A 122 1.50 -14.63 -22.02
N THR A 123 1.45 -15.14 -20.79
CA THR A 123 0.32 -15.00 -19.87
C THR A 123 0.71 -14.09 -18.69
N ILE A 124 -0.17 -13.16 -18.35
CA ILE A 124 -0.12 -12.34 -17.13
C ILE A 124 -1.15 -12.93 -16.15
N VAL A 125 -0.74 -13.20 -14.94
CA VAL A 125 -1.62 -13.68 -13.86
C VAL A 125 -1.75 -12.64 -12.78
N ILE A 126 -2.98 -12.35 -12.37
CA ILE A 126 -3.33 -11.47 -11.25
C ILE A 126 -4.23 -12.21 -10.26
N THR A 127 -4.86 -11.52 -9.30
CA THR A 127 -5.88 -12.13 -8.43
C THR A 127 -7.19 -11.33 -8.45
N GLU A 128 -8.30 -11.94 -8.02
CA GLU A 128 -9.59 -11.24 -7.85
C GLU A 128 -9.57 -10.23 -6.70
N LEU A 129 -8.56 -10.27 -5.83
CA LEU A 129 -8.43 -9.40 -4.66
C LEU A 129 -7.73 -8.07 -4.95
N GLU A 130 -7.28 -7.85 -6.19
CA GLU A 130 -6.44 -6.70 -6.51
C GLU A 130 -7.16 -5.35 -6.36
N HIS A 131 -6.44 -4.40 -5.77
CA HIS A 131 -6.76 -2.99 -5.94
C HIS A 131 -6.64 -2.60 -7.43
N HIS A 132 -7.47 -1.67 -7.91
CA HIS A 132 -7.44 -1.24 -9.31
C HIS A 132 -6.03 -0.82 -9.80
N ALA A 133 -5.18 -0.32 -8.92
CA ALA A 133 -3.80 0.04 -9.26
C ALA A 133 -2.93 -1.16 -9.65
N ASN A 134 -3.26 -2.38 -9.16
CA ASN A 134 -2.59 -3.63 -9.50
C ASN A 134 -3.45 -4.54 -10.39
N LEU A 135 -4.50 -4.02 -10.98
CA LEU A 135 -5.35 -4.71 -11.96
C LEU A 135 -5.28 -4.03 -13.33
N VAL A 136 -5.65 -2.74 -13.38
CA VAL A 136 -5.83 -2.00 -14.64
C VAL A 136 -4.54 -1.93 -15.46
N PRO A 137 -3.34 -1.67 -14.89
CA PRO A 137 -2.11 -1.64 -15.66
C PRO A 137 -1.80 -2.96 -16.38
N TRP A 138 -2.18 -4.09 -15.80
CA TRP A 138 -1.99 -5.42 -16.39
C TRP A 138 -3.00 -5.70 -17.51
N GLN A 139 -4.24 -5.21 -17.40
CA GLN A 139 -5.22 -5.23 -18.49
C GLN A 139 -4.71 -4.43 -19.69
N GLU A 140 -4.23 -3.20 -19.44
CA GLU A 140 -3.64 -2.33 -20.47
C GLU A 140 -2.38 -2.95 -21.11
N LEU A 141 -1.53 -3.62 -20.32
CA LEU A 141 -0.37 -4.33 -20.85
C LEU A 141 -0.81 -5.50 -21.74
N ALA A 142 -1.76 -6.30 -21.29
CA ALA A 142 -2.28 -7.43 -22.07
C ALA A 142 -2.90 -6.94 -23.41
N GLU A 143 -3.68 -5.85 -23.39
CA GLU A 143 -4.25 -5.27 -24.60
C GLU A 143 -3.17 -4.76 -25.57
N ARG A 144 -2.15 -4.07 -25.07
CA ARG A 144 -1.05 -3.53 -25.91
C ARG A 144 -0.18 -4.62 -26.53
N THR A 145 0.06 -5.72 -25.83
CA THR A 145 1.00 -6.76 -26.24
C THR A 145 0.32 -7.95 -26.92
N GLY A 146 -0.98 -8.10 -26.73
CA GLY A 146 -1.73 -9.29 -27.12
C GLY A 146 -1.58 -10.47 -26.15
N ALA A 147 -0.93 -10.27 -24.99
CA ALA A 147 -0.76 -11.28 -23.96
C ALA A 147 -2.11 -11.72 -23.37
N THR A 148 -2.16 -12.94 -22.87
CA THR A 148 -3.36 -13.46 -22.20
C THR A 148 -3.39 -13.01 -20.74
N LEU A 149 -4.52 -12.49 -20.26
CA LEU A 149 -4.74 -12.19 -18.84
C LEU A 149 -5.54 -13.32 -18.19
N LYS A 150 -5.00 -13.88 -17.11
CA LYS A 150 -5.66 -14.89 -16.26
C LYS A 150 -5.62 -14.41 -14.79
N TRP A 151 -6.40 -15.05 -13.93
CA TRP A 151 -6.41 -14.70 -12.51
C TRP A 151 -6.73 -15.86 -11.59
N TYR A 152 -6.12 -15.85 -10.40
CA TYR A 152 -6.57 -16.66 -9.29
C TYR A 152 -7.92 -16.16 -8.79
N LYS A 153 -8.83 -17.08 -8.55
CA LYS A 153 -10.14 -16.77 -7.93
C LYS A 153 -9.98 -16.49 -6.45
N SER A 154 -11.01 -15.92 -5.84
CA SER A 154 -11.11 -15.85 -4.40
C SER A 154 -11.91 -17.02 -3.84
N THR A 155 -11.56 -17.43 -2.63
CA THR A 155 -12.35 -18.36 -1.81
C THR A 155 -13.61 -17.66 -1.31
N LYS A 156 -14.54 -18.41 -0.71
CA LYS A 156 -15.80 -17.87 -0.18
C LYS A 156 -15.60 -16.86 0.95
N ASP A 157 -14.50 -16.99 1.68
CA ASP A 157 -14.12 -16.06 2.76
C ASP A 157 -13.18 -14.94 2.27
N GLY A 158 -12.97 -14.78 0.95
CA GLY A 158 -12.24 -13.68 0.38
C GLY A 158 -10.72 -13.76 0.51
N ARG A 159 -10.15 -14.97 0.49
CA ARG A 159 -8.71 -15.25 0.35
C ARG A 159 -8.37 -15.60 -1.09
N ILE A 160 -7.10 -15.61 -1.47
CA ILE A 160 -6.66 -16.09 -2.79
C ILE A 160 -6.77 -17.64 -2.80
N ASP A 161 -7.50 -18.17 -3.77
CA ASP A 161 -7.60 -19.62 -4.02
C ASP A 161 -6.49 -20.03 -5.01
N LEU A 162 -5.36 -20.46 -4.47
CA LEU A 162 -4.19 -20.84 -5.27
C LEU A 162 -4.40 -22.13 -6.09
N ASP A 163 -5.44 -22.90 -5.80
CA ASP A 163 -5.76 -24.11 -6.55
C ASP A 163 -6.75 -23.84 -7.70
N SER A 164 -7.29 -22.62 -7.79
CA SER A 164 -8.19 -22.20 -8.85
C SER A 164 -7.52 -21.99 -10.21
N LEU A 165 -6.18 -21.89 -10.26
CA LEU A 165 -5.38 -21.73 -11.48
C LEU A 165 -4.04 -22.44 -11.34
N GLU A 166 -3.72 -23.31 -12.27
CA GLU A 166 -2.39 -23.90 -12.43
C GLU A 166 -1.54 -23.00 -13.34
N LEU A 167 -0.30 -22.72 -12.92
CA LEU A 167 0.67 -21.94 -13.69
C LEU A 167 1.42 -22.87 -14.64
N ASP A 168 1.66 -22.41 -15.87
CA ASP A 168 2.45 -23.08 -16.89
C ASP A 168 3.58 -22.17 -17.41
N GLU A 169 4.44 -22.68 -18.28
CA GLU A 169 5.61 -21.97 -18.81
C GLU A 169 5.26 -20.73 -19.65
N SER A 170 3.98 -20.54 -20.04
CA SER A 170 3.54 -19.32 -20.72
C SER A 170 3.40 -18.13 -19.74
N VAL A 171 3.35 -18.39 -18.43
CA VAL A 171 3.19 -17.33 -17.43
C VAL A 171 4.46 -16.51 -17.31
N LYS A 172 4.36 -15.24 -17.66
CA LYS A 172 5.47 -14.28 -17.63
C LYS A 172 5.49 -13.42 -16.36
N VAL A 173 4.32 -13.08 -15.87
CA VAL A 173 4.15 -12.19 -14.69
C VAL A 173 3.06 -12.77 -13.80
N VAL A 174 3.31 -12.77 -12.49
CA VAL A 174 2.31 -12.97 -11.44
C VAL A 174 2.29 -11.73 -10.57
N ALA A 175 1.23 -10.91 -10.67
CA ALA A 175 1.04 -9.70 -9.89
C ALA A 175 -0.06 -9.92 -8.84
N PHE A 176 0.23 -9.61 -7.59
CA PHE A 176 -0.69 -9.90 -6.49
C PHE A 176 -0.55 -8.95 -5.31
N THR A 177 -1.64 -8.78 -4.56
CA THR A 177 -1.65 -7.99 -3.33
C THR A 177 -1.13 -8.82 -2.16
N HIS A 178 -0.28 -8.23 -1.31
CA HIS A 178 0.16 -8.87 -0.08
C HIS A 178 -0.96 -8.95 0.96
N GLN A 179 -1.74 -7.88 1.08
CA GLN A 179 -2.89 -7.81 1.97
C GLN A 179 -4.03 -7.07 1.28
N SER A 180 -5.20 -7.70 1.24
CA SER A 180 -6.37 -7.09 0.61
C SER A 180 -6.86 -5.87 1.38
N ASN A 181 -7.04 -4.76 0.67
CA ASN A 181 -7.63 -3.54 1.23
C ASN A 181 -9.16 -3.61 1.43
N VAL A 182 -9.79 -4.70 1.04
CA VAL A 182 -11.24 -4.96 1.21
C VAL A 182 -11.47 -6.02 2.26
N THR A 183 -10.98 -7.25 2.02
CA THR A 183 -11.24 -8.39 2.90
C THR A 183 -10.30 -8.43 4.10
N GLY A 184 -9.19 -7.70 4.04
CA GLY A 184 -8.11 -7.78 5.04
C GLY A 184 -7.25 -9.04 4.91
N ALA A 185 -7.62 -10.02 4.08
CA ALA A 185 -6.87 -11.27 3.93
C ALA A 185 -5.41 -11.02 3.54
N VAL A 186 -4.50 -11.72 4.20
CA VAL A 186 -3.06 -11.76 3.89
C VAL A 186 -2.80 -12.92 2.96
N ALA A 187 -2.03 -12.67 1.89
CA ALA A 187 -1.66 -13.67 0.90
C ALA A 187 -0.51 -14.56 1.41
N ASP A 188 -0.52 -15.82 1.01
CA ASP A 188 0.63 -16.71 1.15
C ASP A 188 1.67 -16.37 0.07
N VAL A 189 2.49 -15.34 0.36
CA VAL A 189 3.49 -14.82 -0.57
C VAL A 189 4.51 -15.88 -0.92
N ASP A 190 4.97 -16.66 0.06
CA ASP A 190 5.98 -17.71 -0.15
C ASP A 190 5.51 -18.75 -1.16
N GLU A 191 4.25 -19.21 -1.03
CA GLU A 191 3.68 -20.19 -1.95
C GLU A 191 3.44 -19.59 -3.34
N ILE A 192 2.96 -18.35 -3.44
CA ILE A 192 2.78 -17.67 -4.74
C ILE A 192 4.13 -17.49 -5.46
N VAL A 193 5.13 -17.00 -4.75
CA VAL A 193 6.49 -16.83 -5.29
C VAL A 193 7.10 -18.16 -5.70
N ARG A 194 6.96 -19.20 -4.89
CA ARG A 194 7.41 -20.56 -5.21
C ARG A 194 6.78 -21.08 -6.50
N ARG A 195 5.44 -20.94 -6.66
CA ARG A 195 4.72 -21.36 -7.87
C ARG A 195 5.16 -20.55 -9.10
N ALA A 196 5.27 -19.24 -8.98
CA ALA A 196 5.70 -18.35 -10.06
C ALA A 196 7.11 -18.71 -10.55
N LYS A 197 8.06 -18.89 -9.62
CA LYS A 197 9.45 -19.26 -9.95
C LYS A 197 9.58 -20.64 -10.58
N ALA A 198 8.74 -21.59 -10.22
CA ALA A 198 8.74 -22.93 -10.80
C ALA A 198 8.49 -22.91 -12.31
N VAL A 199 7.80 -21.88 -12.83
CA VAL A 199 7.54 -21.67 -14.27
C VAL A 199 8.35 -20.53 -14.88
N GLY A 200 9.26 -19.90 -14.10
CA GLY A 200 10.13 -18.81 -14.56
C GLY A 200 9.42 -17.44 -14.68
N ALA A 201 8.27 -17.28 -14.03
CA ALA A 201 7.51 -16.03 -14.03
C ALA A 201 8.10 -14.99 -13.07
N LEU A 202 8.01 -13.71 -13.45
CA LEU A 202 8.29 -12.56 -12.58
C LEU A 202 7.17 -12.34 -11.58
N THR A 203 7.53 -11.91 -10.38
CA THR A 203 6.58 -11.60 -9.31
C THR A 203 6.51 -10.09 -9.05
N VAL A 204 5.29 -9.54 -8.93
CA VAL A 204 5.02 -8.13 -8.65
C VAL A 204 4.08 -8.03 -7.47
N LEU A 205 4.56 -7.48 -6.36
CA LEU A 205 3.84 -7.40 -5.09
C LEU A 205 3.26 -6.00 -4.87
N ASP A 206 1.94 -5.88 -4.76
CA ASP A 206 1.33 -4.69 -4.16
C ASP A 206 1.40 -4.79 -2.64
N ALA A 207 2.34 -4.07 -2.05
CA ALA A 207 2.62 -4.04 -0.62
C ALA A 207 2.00 -2.83 0.11
N CYS A 208 1.02 -2.15 -0.51
CA CYS A 208 0.40 -0.94 0.04
C CYS A 208 -0.27 -1.13 1.40
N GLN A 209 -0.78 -2.33 1.66
CA GLN A 209 -1.48 -2.64 2.91
C GLN A 209 -0.66 -3.54 3.84
N SER A 210 0.57 -3.91 3.46
CA SER A 210 1.45 -4.74 4.29
C SER A 210 2.60 -3.93 4.90
N VAL A 211 3.35 -3.19 4.08
CA VAL A 211 4.50 -2.38 4.55
C VAL A 211 4.14 -1.42 5.70
N PRO A 212 2.96 -0.77 5.74
CA PRO A 212 2.55 0.05 6.89
C PRO A 212 2.27 -0.74 8.17
N HIS A 213 1.85 -2.01 8.06
CA HIS A 213 1.13 -2.72 9.13
C HIS A 213 1.88 -3.92 9.70
N MET A 214 2.87 -4.47 9.01
CA MET A 214 3.64 -5.64 9.44
C MET A 214 5.08 -5.58 8.97
N PRO A 215 5.99 -6.36 9.59
CA PRO A 215 7.35 -6.52 9.06
C PRO A 215 7.32 -7.10 7.64
N VAL A 216 8.03 -6.45 6.72
CA VAL A 216 8.16 -6.92 5.33
C VAL A 216 9.62 -6.84 4.93
N ASP A 217 10.15 -7.93 4.39
CA ASP A 217 11.50 -8.03 3.82
C ASP A 217 11.39 -8.56 2.39
N PHE A 218 11.59 -7.69 1.40
CA PHE A 218 11.44 -8.06 -0.01
C PHE A 218 12.51 -9.05 -0.49
N HIS A 219 13.70 -9.03 0.10
CA HIS A 219 14.71 -10.03 -0.21
C HIS A 219 14.35 -11.40 0.37
N ALA A 220 13.85 -11.46 1.60
CA ALA A 220 13.42 -12.71 2.22
C ALA A 220 12.21 -13.30 1.49
N LEU A 221 11.24 -12.47 1.07
CA LEU A 221 10.09 -12.87 0.25
C LEU A 221 10.47 -13.25 -1.19
N ASP A 222 11.68 -12.88 -1.61
CA ASP A 222 12.24 -13.15 -2.94
C ASP A 222 11.37 -12.71 -4.12
N VAL A 223 10.58 -11.62 -3.93
CA VAL A 223 9.79 -10.98 -5.00
C VAL A 223 10.68 -10.19 -5.94
N ASP A 224 10.30 -10.09 -7.22
CA ASP A 224 11.10 -9.40 -8.23
C ASP A 224 10.85 -7.89 -8.24
N PHE A 225 9.60 -7.50 -8.02
CA PHE A 225 9.17 -6.10 -7.88
C PHE A 225 8.16 -5.97 -6.74
N ALA A 226 8.16 -4.80 -6.09
CA ALA A 226 7.13 -4.45 -5.12
C ALA A 226 6.83 -2.95 -5.16
N ALA A 227 5.63 -2.55 -4.72
CA ALA A 227 5.24 -1.15 -4.66
C ALA A 227 4.48 -0.83 -3.37
N PHE A 228 4.72 0.36 -2.81
CA PHE A 228 3.94 0.90 -1.68
C PHE A 228 3.88 2.43 -1.70
N SER A 229 2.95 3.01 -0.96
CA SER A 229 2.68 4.45 -0.93
C SER A 229 2.97 5.05 0.44
N GLY A 230 3.67 6.18 0.47
CA GLY A 230 4.04 6.87 1.70
C GLY A 230 2.85 7.32 2.56
N HIS A 231 1.78 7.81 1.92
CA HIS A 231 0.59 8.32 2.63
C HIS A 231 -0.18 7.26 3.44
N LYS A 232 0.12 5.97 3.28
CA LYS A 232 -0.49 4.89 4.07
C LYS A 232 0.36 4.46 5.27
N MET A 233 1.63 4.88 5.32
CA MET A 233 2.59 4.54 6.37
C MET A 233 3.08 5.76 7.15
N CYS A 234 2.16 6.62 7.57
CA CYS A 234 2.45 7.87 8.30
C CYS A 234 3.27 8.90 7.51
N GLY A 235 3.55 8.64 6.26
CA GLY A 235 4.37 9.48 5.38
C GLY A 235 3.57 10.53 4.60
N PRO A 236 4.26 11.38 3.82
CA PRO A 236 3.64 12.37 2.97
C PRO A 236 2.84 11.76 1.80
N SER A 237 1.87 12.54 1.32
CA SER A 237 1.26 12.31 0.01
C SER A 237 2.23 12.71 -1.11
N GLY A 238 2.07 12.13 -2.30
CA GLY A 238 2.88 12.47 -3.47
C GLY A 238 4.26 11.79 -3.47
N VAL A 239 4.49 10.81 -2.61
CA VAL A 239 5.65 9.93 -2.63
C VAL A 239 5.21 8.48 -2.46
N GLY A 240 5.78 7.61 -3.29
CA GLY A 240 5.69 6.16 -3.23
C GLY A 240 7.02 5.53 -3.59
N VAL A 241 7.08 4.24 -3.52
CA VAL A 241 8.28 3.45 -3.73
C VAL A 241 8.01 2.34 -4.73
N LEU A 242 8.89 2.22 -5.69
CA LEU A 242 9.11 1.04 -6.50
C LEU A 242 10.36 0.33 -5.96
N TYR A 243 10.21 -0.90 -5.54
CA TYR A 243 11.31 -1.85 -5.36
C TYR A 243 11.44 -2.72 -6.61
N GLY A 244 12.66 -3.00 -7.02
CA GLY A 244 12.95 -4.00 -8.03
C GLY A 244 14.32 -4.61 -7.78
N LYS A 245 14.47 -5.92 -7.99
CA LYS A 245 15.78 -6.57 -7.93
C LYS A 245 16.76 -5.86 -8.87
N ALA A 246 17.97 -5.57 -8.41
CA ALA A 246 18.96 -4.82 -9.16
C ALA A 246 19.20 -5.40 -10.57
N GLU A 247 19.27 -6.72 -10.69
CA GLU A 247 19.44 -7.43 -11.97
C GLU A 247 18.28 -7.23 -12.97
N HIS A 248 17.09 -6.93 -12.49
CA HIS A 248 15.93 -6.61 -13.34
C HIS A 248 15.93 -5.14 -13.72
N LEU A 249 16.12 -4.26 -12.73
CA LEU A 249 16.19 -2.81 -12.98
C LEU A 249 17.27 -2.44 -13.99
N ASP A 250 18.43 -3.10 -13.96
CA ASP A 250 19.51 -2.88 -14.92
C ASP A 250 19.09 -3.15 -16.37
N LYS A 251 18.21 -4.11 -16.59
CA LYS A 251 17.76 -4.53 -17.93
C LYS A 251 16.58 -3.73 -18.45
N LEU A 252 15.85 -3.03 -17.56
CA LEU A 252 14.61 -2.33 -17.92
C LEU A 252 14.90 -0.95 -18.50
N PRO A 253 14.14 -0.52 -19.52
CA PRO A 253 14.17 0.84 -20.02
C PRO A 253 13.49 1.79 -19.03
N PRO A 254 13.73 3.11 -19.12
CA PRO A 254 13.00 4.08 -18.33
C PRO A 254 11.51 4.15 -18.74
N PHE A 255 10.65 4.43 -17.77
CA PHE A 255 9.23 4.74 -17.98
C PHE A 255 9.03 6.19 -18.41
N LEU A 256 9.46 7.13 -17.57
CA LEU A 256 9.47 8.55 -17.91
C LEU A 256 10.85 8.96 -18.41
N THR A 257 10.88 9.87 -19.37
CA THR A 257 12.13 10.38 -19.92
C THR A 257 12.21 11.90 -19.77
N GLY A 258 13.43 12.42 -19.58
CA GLY A 258 13.64 13.85 -19.37
C GLY A 258 14.99 14.16 -18.74
N GLY A 259 15.02 15.16 -17.88
CA GLY A 259 16.21 15.48 -17.10
C GLY A 259 16.41 14.53 -15.93
N SER A 260 17.55 14.55 -15.29
CA SER A 260 18.00 13.74 -14.13
C SER A 260 18.35 12.28 -14.44
N MET A 261 17.64 11.63 -15.32
CA MET A 261 17.68 10.18 -15.57
C MET A 261 18.58 9.80 -16.75
N ILE A 262 19.31 10.76 -17.33
CA ILE A 262 20.16 10.59 -18.51
C ILE A 262 21.64 10.62 -18.13
N GLU A 263 22.48 9.96 -18.93
CA GLU A 263 23.93 10.00 -18.85
C GLU A 263 24.49 10.93 -19.93
N VAL A 264 24.22 10.63 -21.22
CA VAL A 264 24.62 11.44 -22.35
C VAL A 264 23.45 11.68 -23.29
N VAL A 265 23.28 12.91 -23.76
CA VAL A 265 22.27 13.28 -24.76
C VAL A 265 22.93 13.96 -25.94
N THR A 266 22.66 13.46 -27.13
CA THR A 266 22.93 14.10 -28.40
C THR A 266 21.60 14.36 -29.16
N MET A 267 21.66 15.02 -30.31
CA MET A 267 20.45 15.17 -31.12
C MET A 267 19.95 13.84 -31.69
N GLU A 268 20.82 12.85 -31.85
CA GLU A 268 20.53 11.56 -32.47
C GLU A 268 20.27 10.47 -31.45
N LYS A 269 20.83 10.57 -30.22
CA LYS A 269 20.81 9.46 -29.25
C LYS A 269 20.91 9.95 -27.82
N THR A 270 20.26 9.21 -26.92
CA THR A 270 20.38 9.35 -25.46
C THR A 270 20.82 8.04 -24.84
N THR A 271 21.75 8.11 -23.87
CA THR A 271 22.01 7.04 -22.91
C THR A 271 21.47 7.41 -21.53
N PHE A 272 21.08 6.42 -20.75
CA PHE A 272 20.37 6.61 -19.49
C PHE A 272 21.30 6.32 -18.31
N ALA A 273 21.04 6.97 -17.19
CA ALA A 273 21.72 6.71 -15.93
C ALA A 273 21.49 5.27 -15.46
N ALA A 274 22.32 4.82 -14.54
CA ALA A 274 22.07 3.56 -13.82
C ALA A 274 20.81 3.67 -12.93
N PRO A 275 20.15 2.54 -12.57
CA PRO A 275 19.18 2.54 -11.49
C PRO A 275 19.80 3.03 -10.16
N PRO A 276 19.02 3.65 -9.27
CA PRO A 276 17.60 3.96 -9.42
C PRO A 276 17.31 5.24 -10.21
N GLN A 277 18.31 6.08 -10.50
CA GLN A 277 18.13 7.39 -11.16
C GLN A 277 17.47 7.28 -12.53
N ARG A 278 17.65 6.17 -13.24
CA ARG A 278 16.97 5.88 -14.52
C ARG A 278 15.45 5.99 -14.42
N PHE A 279 14.90 5.68 -13.26
CA PHE A 279 13.46 5.64 -12.98
C PHE A 279 12.95 6.90 -12.29
N GLU A 280 13.80 7.92 -12.07
CA GLU A 280 13.46 9.16 -11.37
C GLU A 280 13.63 10.38 -12.28
N ALA A 281 12.80 10.47 -13.33
CA ALA A 281 12.87 11.56 -14.29
C ALA A 281 12.34 12.89 -13.72
N GLY A 282 13.03 13.98 -14.03
CA GLY A 282 12.63 15.34 -13.64
C GLY A 282 13.16 15.75 -12.26
N THR A 283 12.62 16.82 -11.70
CA THR A 283 12.95 17.27 -10.34
C THR A 283 12.33 16.34 -9.32
N GLN A 284 13.15 15.84 -8.40
CA GLN A 284 12.76 14.88 -7.38
C GLN A 284 11.82 15.48 -6.33
N MET A 285 11.02 14.64 -5.70
CA MET A 285 10.10 14.96 -4.59
C MET A 285 10.87 15.05 -3.26
N THR A 286 11.78 16.02 -3.14
CA THR A 286 12.83 16.04 -2.11
C THR A 286 12.27 16.06 -0.68
N SER A 287 11.38 17.01 -0.36
CA SER A 287 10.80 17.12 0.99
C SER A 287 9.93 15.91 1.34
N GLN A 288 9.20 15.37 0.36
CA GLN A 288 8.35 14.20 0.57
C GLN A 288 9.18 12.93 0.84
N VAL A 289 10.30 12.76 0.15
CA VAL A 289 11.22 11.64 0.39
C VAL A 289 11.85 11.74 1.79
N VAL A 290 12.28 12.92 2.20
CA VAL A 290 12.79 13.16 3.56
C VAL A 290 11.72 12.90 4.61
N GLY A 291 10.49 13.35 4.35
CA GLY A 291 9.32 13.06 5.21
C GLY A 291 9.02 11.56 5.30
N LEU A 292 9.13 10.81 4.19
CA LEU A 292 8.94 9.36 4.19
C LEU A 292 10.05 8.65 4.98
N GLY A 293 11.32 9.10 4.87
CA GLY A 293 12.41 8.61 5.70
C GLY A 293 12.16 8.82 7.20
N ALA A 294 11.59 9.98 7.56
CA ALA A 294 11.18 10.26 8.95
C ALA A 294 10.01 9.38 9.41
N ALA A 295 9.06 9.04 8.52
CA ALA A 295 7.98 8.10 8.81
C ALA A 295 8.52 6.69 9.08
N VAL A 296 9.44 6.21 8.25
CA VAL A 296 10.13 4.92 8.45
C VAL A 296 10.85 4.89 9.80
N LYS A 297 11.57 5.97 10.15
CA LYS A 297 12.23 6.06 11.45
C LYS A 297 11.21 5.98 12.60
N PHE A 298 10.11 6.72 12.52
CA PHE A 298 9.04 6.72 13.53
C PHE A 298 8.44 5.32 13.72
N LEU A 299 8.12 4.62 12.63
CA LEU A 299 7.59 3.25 12.67
C LEU A 299 8.60 2.26 13.24
N SER A 300 9.88 2.37 12.85
CA SER A 300 10.97 1.52 13.34
C SER A 300 11.23 1.70 14.85
N GLU A 301 11.09 2.92 15.37
CA GLU A 301 11.24 3.21 16.81
C GLU A 301 10.10 2.59 17.65
N ILE A 302 8.89 2.48 17.12
CA ILE A 302 7.77 1.76 17.74
C ILE A 302 7.99 0.25 17.62
N GLY A 303 8.51 -0.19 16.47
CA GLY A 303 8.72 -1.58 16.10
C GLY A 303 7.53 -2.18 15.36
N MET A 304 7.79 -2.73 14.16
CA MET A 304 6.72 -3.27 13.30
C MET A 304 6.02 -4.48 13.93
N ASP A 305 6.72 -5.31 14.71
CA ASP A 305 6.10 -6.43 15.45
C ASP A 305 5.11 -5.93 16.51
N ASN A 306 5.42 -4.82 17.18
CA ASN A 306 4.52 -4.21 18.15
C ASN A 306 3.28 -3.63 17.50
N ILE A 307 3.46 -2.98 16.33
CA ILE A 307 2.35 -2.44 15.52
C ILE A 307 1.44 -3.58 15.07
N LEU A 308 2.01 -4.65 14.50
CA LEU A 308 1.26 -5.84 14.08
C LEU A 308 0.46 -6.46 15.23
N ALA A 309 1.11 -6.66 16.39
CA ALA A 309 0.44 -7.24 17.57
C ALA A 309 -0.71 -6.36 18.06
N HIS A 310 -0.53 -5.04 18.08
CA HIS A 310 -1.59 -4.10 18.45
C HIS A 310 -2.77 -4.14 17.47
N GLU A 311 -2.50 -4.14 16.17
CA GLU A 311 -3.54 -4.20 15.15
C GLU A 311 -4.27 -5.55 15.11
N GLN A 312 -3.58 -6.66 15.40
CA GLN A 312 -4.20 -7.98 15.56
C GLN A 312 -5.15 -8.01 16.75
N ASP A 313 -4.78 -7.41 17.88
CA ASP A 313 -5.64 -7.27 19.05
C ASP A 313 -6.89 -6.44 18.73
N LEU A 314 -6.74 -5.28 18.07
CA LEU A 314 -7.86 -4.46 17.64
C LEU A 314 -8.75 -5.19 16.63
N THR A 315 -8.16 -5.94 15.71
CA THR A 315 -8.90 -6.71 14.70
C THR A 315 -9.73 -7.81 15.33
N ALA A 316 -9.15 -8.58 16.28
CA ALA A 316 -9.88 -9.61 17.01
C ALA A 316 -11.05 -9.02 17.81
N TYR A 317 -10.80 -7.91 18.50
CA TYR A 317 -11.83 -7.22 19.28
C TYR A 317 -12.95 -6.66 18.37
N ALA A 318 -12.60 -6.06 17.23
CA ALA A 318 -13.58 -5.54 16.28
C ALA A 318 -14.42 -6.66 15.64
N LEU A 319 -13.81 -7.80 15.31
CA LEU A 319 -14.55 -8.96 14.81
C LEU A 319 -15.55 -9.47 15.84
N GLU A 320 -15.18 -9.57 17.12
CA GLU A 320 -16.07 -9.95 18.22
C GLU A 320 -17.25 -8.98 18.32
N LYS A 321 -16.99 -7.67 18.39
CA LYS A 321 -18.02 -6.64 18.55
C LYS A 321 -18.97 -6.54 17.35
N LEU A 322 -18.43 -6.54 16.12
CA LEU A 322 -19.25 -6.39 14.92
C LEU A 322 -20.05 -7.65 14.62
N ASN A 323 -19.52 -8.87 14.85
CA ASN A 323 -20.26 -10.11 14.68
C ASN A 323 -21.42 -10.26 15.71
N ALA A 324 -21.38 -9.56 16.83
CA ALA A 324 -22.46 -9.54 17.80
C ALA A 324 -23.65 -8.65 17.37
N ILE A 325 -23.49 -7.82 16.32
CA ILE A 325 -24.56 -6.95 15.81
C ILE A 325 -25.42 -7.77 14.84
N GLU A 326 -26.67 -8.00 15.20
CA GLU A 326 -27.63 -8.72 14.35
C GLU A 326 -27.81 -7.98 12.99
N GLY A 327 -27.85 -8.74 11.89
CA GLY A 327 -27.96 -8.20 10.52
C GLY A 327 -26.67 -7.54 9.98
N LEU A 328 -25.56 -7.58 10.74
CA LEU A 328 -24.26 -7.18 10.21
C LEU A 328 -23.53 -8.41 9.62
N THR A 329 -22.95 -8.25 8.45
CA THR A 329 -22.17 -9.31 7.79
C THR A 329 -20.79 -8.78 7.44
N ILE A 330 -19.74 -9.44 7.92
CA ILE A 330 -18.34 -9.17 7.55
C ILE A 330 -18.08 -9.70 6.13
N VAL A 331 -17.44 -8.88 5.29
CA VAL A 331 -16.99 -9.25 3.95
C VAL A 331 -15.49 -9.53 3.99
N GLY A 332 -15.15 -10.81 4.10
CA GLY A 332 -13.78 -11.29 4.29
C GLY A 332 -13.68 -12.32 5.41
N PRO A 333 -12.45 -12.74 5.77
CA PRO A 333 -12.24 -13.71 6.84
C PRO A 333 -12.79 -13.21 8.17
N THR A 334 -13.46 -14.07 8.91
CA THR A 334 -14.03 -13.79 10.25
C THR A 334 -13.12 -14.22 11.41
N SER A 335 -12.01 -14.92 11.08
CA SER A 335 -10.91 -15.18 12.01
C SER A 335 -9.88 -14.04 11.95
N PRO A 336 -9.23 -13.66 13.06
CA PRO A 336 -8.12 -12.71 13.07
C PRO A 336 -6.83 -13.29 12.47
N GLU A 337 -6.77 -14.60 12.21
CA GLU A 337 -5.60 -15.27 11.64
C GLU A 337 -5.43 -14.92 10.16
N ASP A 338 -4.19 -14.63 9.75
CA ASP A 338 -3.81 -14.28 8.38
C ASP A 338 -4.70 -13.18 7.79
N ARG A 339 -4.97 -12.16 8.61
CA ARG A 339 -5.66 -10.95 8.18
C ARG A 339 -5.13 -9.70 8.87
N GLY A 340 -5.23 -8.58 8.17
CA GLY A 340 -4.93 -7.26 8.70
C GLY A 340 -6.17 -6.49 9.15
N ALA A 341 -5.94 -5.27 9.56
CA ALA A 341 -6.87 -4.39 10.27
C ALA A 341 -7.93 -3.69 9.39
N ALA A 342 -8.16 -4.16 8.16
CA ALA A 342 -9.22 -3.65 7.28
C ALA A 342 -10.45 -4.56 7.37
N LEU A 343 -11.56 -4.07 7.91
CA LEU A 343 -12.84 -4.79 8.06
C LEU A 343 -13.90 -4.15 7.18
N SER A 344 -14.24 -4.83 6.08
CA SER A 344 -15.40 -4.47 5.26
C SER A 344 -16.64 -5.20 5.74
N PHE A 345 -17.77 -4.52 5.77
CA PHE A 345 -19.03 -5.09 6.25
C PHE A 345 -20.26 -4.47 5.57
N GLN A 346 -21.38 -5.16 5.69
CA GLN A 346 -22.70 -4.70 5.33
C GLN A 346 -23.64 -4.77 6.55
N VAL A 347 -24.63 -3.90 6.57
CA VAL A 347 -25.76 -3.97 7.53
C VAL A 347 -27.02 -4.17 6.72
N GLU A 348 -27.77 -5.23 7.03
CA GLU A 348 -29.01 -5.58 6.32
C GLU A 348 -30.00 -4.39 6.34
N GLY A 349 -30.58 -4.09 5.18
CA GLY A 349 -31.56 -3.01 5.04
C GLY A 349 -30.95 -1.59 5.02
N ILE A 350 -29.63 -1.42 5.16
CA ILE A 350 -28.99 -0.09 5.14
C ILE A 350 -27.95 -0.04 4.03
N HIS A 351 -28.09 0.91 3.10
CA HIS A 351 -27.06 1.11 2.09
C HIS A 351 -25.76 1.64 2.74
N PRO A 352 -24.58 1.14 2.37
CA PRO A 352 -23.31 1.54 3.00
C PRO A 352 -23.07 3.06 3.03
N HIS A 353 -23.52 3.79 2.02
CA HIS A 353 -23.39 5.26 1.97
C HIS A 353 -24.23 5.94 3.06
N ASP A 354 -25.46 5.49 3.26
CA ASP A 354 -26.35 6.03 4.28
C ASP A 354 -25.84 5.69 5.68
N LEU A 355 -25.32 4.45 5.84
CA LEU A 355 -24.64 4.04 7.08
C LEU A 355 -23.45 4.96 7.38
N GLY A 356 -22.56 5.20 6.39
CA GLY A 356 -21.41 6.08 6.57
C GLY A 356 -21.79 7.51 6.97
N GLN A 357 -22.90 8.02 6.47
CA GLN A 357 -23.38 9.35 6.82
C GLN A 357 -23.85 9.42 8.28
N VAL A 358 -24.60 8.42 8.75
CA VAL A 358 -25.02 8.36 10.16
C VAL A 358 -23.82 8.17 11.09
N LEU A 359 -22.85 7.35 10.71
CA LEU A 359 -21.63 7.16 11.49
C LEU A 359 -20.83 8.48 11.62
N ASP A 360 -20.72 9.25 10.53
CA ASP A 360 -20.08 10.57 10.55
C ASP A 360 -20.77 11.55 11.51
N ASP A 361 -22.10 11.50 11.59
CA ASP A 361 -22.87 12.30 12.58
C ASP A 361 -22.56 11.89 14.04
N HIS A 362 -22.03 10.68 14.24
CA HIS A 362 -21.53 10.19 15.54
C HIS A 362 -20.00 10.40 15.72
N GLY A 363 -19.34 11.08 14.78
CA GLY A 363 -17.90 11.35 14.82
C GLY A 363 -17.03 10.22 14.29
N VAL A 364 -17.61 9.17 13.71
CA VAL A 364 -16.89 7.99 13.20
C VAL A 364 -16.63 8.12 11.71
N ALA A 365 -15.38 8.24 11.32
CA ALA A 365 -14.93 8.35 9.94
C ALA A 365 -14.54 6.97 9.39
N ILE A 366 -15.35 6.43 8.48
CA ILE A 366 -15.10 5.19 7.73
C ILE A 366 -15.17 5.44 6.23
N ARG A 367 -14.73 4.48 5.45
CA ARG A 367 -14.89 4.51 3.99
C ARG A 367 -16.11 3.69 3.54
N VAL A 368 -16.77 4.14 2.47
CA VAL A 368 -17.90 3.43 1.87
C VAL A 368 -17.70 3.25 0.36
N GLY A 369 -18.29 2.21 -0.22
CA GLY A 369 -18.22 1.92 -1.65
C GLY A 369 -17.43 0.67 -2.02
N HIS A 370 -16.70 0.71 -3.15
CA HIS A 370 -15.98 -0.44 -3.70
C HIS A 370 -14.49 -0.50 -3.29
N HIS A 371 -14.01 0.49 -2.55
CA HIS A 371 -12.63 0.59 -2.06
C HIS A 371 -11.57 0.41 -3.16
N CYS A 372 -11.89 0.81 -4.41
CA CYS A 372 -11.07 0.61 -5.60
C CYS A 372 -10.73 -0.86 -5.89
N ALA A 373 -11.65 -1.80 -5.60
CA ALA A 373 -11.51 -3.23 -5.83
C ALA A 373 -12.88 -3.84 -6.20
N TRP A 374 -13.37 -3.51 -7.38
CA TRP A 374 -14.67 -3.96 -7.89
C TRP A 374 -14.78 -5.47 -8.05
N PRO A 375 -13.76 -6.18 -8.60
CA PRO A 375 -13.89 -7.62 -8.81
C PRO A 375 -14.19 -8.38 -7.53
N VAL A 376 -13.47 -8.13 -6.44
CA VAL A 376 -13.69 -8.84 -5.17
C VAL A 376 -15.11 -8.59 -4.61
N HIS A 377 -15.67 -7.38 -4.76
CA HIS A 377 -17.05 -7.14 -4.34
C HIS A 377 -18.05 -8.00 -5.12
N ARG A 378 -17.87 -8.12 -6.45
CA ARG A 378 -18.72 -8.98 -7.29
C ARG A 378 -18.60 -10.44 -6.93
N THR A 379 -17.38 -10.94 -6.70
CA THR A 379 -17.13 -12.33 -6.33
C THR A 379 -17.72 -12.66 -4.95
N MET A 380 -17.63 -11.70 -4.00
CA MET A 380 -18.25 -11.82 -2.68
C MET A 380 -19.78 -11.60 -2.70
N GLY A 381 -20.38 -11.34 -3.86
CA GLY A 381 -21.82 -11.16 -4.02
C GLY A 381 -22.37 -9.85 -3.45
N VAL A 382 -21.53 -8.85 -3.24
CA VAL A 382 -21.91 -7.54 -2.67
C VAL A 382 -21.67 -6.42 -3.68
N GLN A 383 -22.52 -5.39 -3.66
CA GLN A 383 -22.35 -4.23 -4.57
C GLN A 383 -21.37 -3.21 -3.99
N SER A 384 -21.41 -2.98 -2.69
CA SER A 384 -20.56 -2.04 -1.96
C SER A 384 -20.53 -2.40 -0.49
N THR A 385 -19.53 -1.91 0.23
CA THR A 385 -19.36 -2.14 1.68
C THR A 385 -19.08 -0.84 2.42
N ALA A 386 -19.34 -0.81 3.71
CA ALA A 386 -18.68 0.05 4.66
C ALA A 386 -17.36 -0.63 5.08
N ARG A 387 -16.29 0.15 5.27
CA ARG A 387 -15.00 -0.38 5.71
C ARG A 387 -14.44 0.45 6.85
N ALA A 388 -14.25 -0.16 8.01
CA ALA A 388 -13.40 0.35 9.07
C ALA A 388 -11.98 -0.20 8.88
N SER A 389 -10.96 0.64 9.03
CA SER A 389 -9.56 0.24 8.96
C SER A 389 -8.77 0.91 10.07
N PHE A 390 -8.18 0.10 10.92
CA PHE A 390 -7.42 0.53 12.10
C PHE A 390 -5.96 0.73 11.76
N TYR A 391 -5.24 1.41 12.66
CA TYR A 391 -3.79 1.58 12.59
C TYR A 391 -3.24 1.77 14.01
N LEU A 392 -1.93 1.91 14.11
CA LEU A 392 -1.13 2.00 15.33
C LEU A 392 -1.63 3.01 16.39
N TYR A 393 -2.49 3.94 16.02
CA TYR A 393 -3.03 4.97 16.93
C TYR A 393 -4.48 4.72 17.35
N ASN A 394 -5.15 3.68 16.86
CA ASN A 394 -6.53 3.38 17.24
C ASN A 394 -6.62 2.63 18.58
N THR A 395 -7.78 2.67 19.21
CA THR A 395 -8.04 2.06 20.52
C THR A 395 -9.29 1.19 20.49
N ARG A 396 -9.44 0.30 21.47
CA ARG A 396 -10.66 -0.52 21.64
C ARG A 396 -11.90 0.36 21.90
N ASP A 397 -11.76 1.49 22.62
CA ASP A 397 -12.86 2.43 22.86
C ASP A 397 -13.40 3.00 21.54
N GLU A 398 -12.55 3.25 20.56
CA GLU A 398 -12.98 3.71 19.22
C GLU A 398 -13.77 2.63 18.47
N ILE A 399 -13.50 1.35 18.71
CA ILE A 399 -14.27 0.22 18.18
C ILE A 399 -15.64 0.13 18.87
N ASP A 400 -15.70 0.37 20.19
CA ASP A 400 -16.98 0.42 20.91
C ASP A 400 -17.85 1.56 20.38
N VAL A 401 -17.30 2.76 20.15
CA VAL A 401 -18.01 3.88 19.53
C VAL A 401 -18.51 3.51 18.11
N LEU A 402 -17.71 2.81 17.31
CA LEU A 402 -18.14 2.30 16.00
C LEU A 402 -19.36 1.37 16.14
N ALA A 403 -19.30 0.40 17.03
CA ALA A 403 -20.38 -0.57 17.24
C ALA A 403 -21.67 0.13 17.71
N GLU A 404 -21.58 1.05 18.68
CA GLU A 404 -22.70 1.87 19.16
C GLU A 404 -23.31 2.72 18.03
N ALA A 405 -22.48 3.35 17.19
CA ALA A 405 -22.94 4.16 16.07
C ALA A 405 -23.65 3.32 15.00
N ILE A 406 -23.20 2.06 14.76
CA ILE A 406 -23.91 1.13 13.85
C ILE A 406 -25.27 0.76 14.42
N VAL A 407 -25.36 0.46 15.71
CA VAL A 407 -26.66 0.18 16.38
C VAL A 407 -27.59 1.41 16.31
N ALA A 408 -27.06 2.62 16.53
CA ALA A 408 -27.81 3.85 16.38
C ALA A 408 -28.34 4.05 14.93
N ALA A 409 -27.54 3.72 13.92
CA ALA A 409 -27.96 3.75 12.52
C ALA A 409 -29.08 2.74 12.24
N LYS A 410 -29.01 1.51 12.77
CA LYS A 410 -30.09 0.53 12.66
C LYS A 410 -31.40 1.09 13.24
N ASN A 411 -31.34 1.68 14.42
CA ASN A 411 -32.52 2.30 15.05
C ASN A 411 -33.07 3.47 14.21
N PHE A 412 -32.21 4.31 13.65
CA PHE A 412 -32.57 5.44 12.79
C PHE A 412 -33.32 4.98 11.54
N PHE A 413 -32.87 3.89 10.90
CA PHE A 413 -33.52 3.34 9.71
C PHE A 413 -34.67 2.35 10.01
N GLY A 414 -34.92 2.05 11.30
CA GLY A 414 -36.00 1.12 11.70
C GLY A 414 -35.73 -0.33 11.30
N VAL A 415 -34.44 -0.72 11.26
CA VAL A 415 -34.00 -2.07 10.93
C VAL A 415 -33.67 -2.81 12.24
N ASN A 416 -34.29 -3.97 12.45
CA ASN A 416 -34.10 -4.77 13.69
C ASN A 416 -32.82 -5.62 13.64
#